data_34a3f7be5c2487e6136a69bc42f1ab4d
#
_entry.id   34a3f7be5c2487e6136a69bc42f1ab4d
#
_cell.length_a   1.000
_cell.length_b   1.000
_cell.length_c   1.000
_cell.angle_alpha   90.00
_cell.angle_beta   90.00
_cell.angle_gamma   90.00
#
_symmetry.space_group_name_H-M   'P 1'
#
loop_
_entity.id
_entity.type
_entity.pdbx_description
1 polymer ?
#
loop_
_entity_poly.entity_id
_entity_poly.type
_entity_poly.pdbx_seq_one_letter_code
_entity_poly.pdbx_strand_id
1 'polypeptide(L)'
;MHVPTITANYLAILALIYAALALQVVRLRRSSNAPFSDGGNEGLRSAIRAHGNFMEYVPIITLMVAFLEMSGASPLRIHLLMGALVLSRLLHPLGMYATPGSLKFLICRGGSIFLTIGLLISTALTILSRLPWAAVADEISDQAIATIEFLQVIHVILTL
;
A
#
# COMPACT_ATOMS: atom_id res chain seq x y z
N MET A 1 4.41 10.16 -21.05
CA MET A 1 4.21 9.37 -19.80
C MET A 1 5.53 9.43 -19.04
N HIS A 2 5.53 9.96 -17.82
CA HIS A 2 6.76 10.03 -17.03
C HIS A 2 7.01 8.69 -16.33
N VAL A 3 8.25 8.21 -16.38
CA VAL A 3 8.65 7.01 -15.63
C VAL A 3 8.78 7.38 -14.15
N PRO A 4 8.20 6.62 -13.21
CA PRO A 4 8.22 6.95 -11.78
C PRO A 4 9.58 6.58 -11.14
N THR A 5 10.63 7.32 -11.52
CA THR A 5 12.02 7.04 -11.13
C THR A 5 12.29 7.26 -9.65
N ILE A 6 11.66 8.27 -9.03
CA ILE A 6 11.81 8.55 -7.60
C ILE A 6 11.18 7.40 -6.81
N THR A 7 9.95 7.03 -7.14
CA THR A 7 9.25 5.90 -6.51
C THR A 7 10.03 4.60 -6.67
N ALA A 8 10.60 4.34 -7.87
CA ALA A 8 11.40 3.15 -8.13
C ALA A 8 12.64 3.05 -7.23
N ASN A 9 13.35 4.16 -6.98
CA ASN A 9 14.49 4.20 -6.08
C ASN A 9 14.10 3.84 -4.64
N TYR A 10 13.01 4.42 -4.14
CA TYR A 10 12.50 4.06 -2.81
C TYR A 10 11.98 2.63 -2.74
N LEU A 11 11.37 2.13 -3.81
CA LEU A 11 10.91 0.74 -3.90
C LEU A 11 12.07 -0.24 -3.78
N ALA A 12 13.23 0.07 -4.37
CA ALA A 12 14.43 -0.74 -4.22
C ALA A 12 14.89 -0.80 -2.74
N ILE A 13 14.87 0.33 -2.01
CA ILE A 13 15.16 0.36 -0.57
C ILE A 13 14.14 -0.49 0.21
N LEU A 14 12.85 -0.32 -0.08
CA LEU A 14 11.79 -1.08 0.55
C LEU A 14 11.92 -2.59 0.28
N ALA A 15 12.34 -3.00 -0.92
CA ALA A 15 12.60 -4.39 -1.26
C ALA A 15 13.72 -5.00 -0.41
N LEU A 16 14.80 -4.25 -0.13
CA LEU A 16 15.87 -4.70 0.76
C LEU A 16 15.38 -4.85 2.21
N ILE A 17 14.56 -3.91 2.71
CA ILE A 17 13.94 -4.02 4.04
C ILE A 17 13.04 -5.26 4.08
N TYR A 18 12.23 -5.48 3.05
CA TYR A 18 11.37 -6.65 2.94
C TYR A 18 12.16 -7.96 2.96
N ALA A 19 13.25 -8.04 2.20
CA ALA A 19 14.12 -9.20 2.18
C ALA A 19 14.72 -9.48 3.57
N ALA A 20 15.14 -8.45 4.29
CA ALA A 20 15.64 -8.58 5.67
C ALA A 20 14.56 -9.13 6.62
N LEU A 21 13.32 -8.62 6.54
CA LEU A 21 12.19 -9.12 7.33
C LEU A 21 11.86 -10.58 7.00
N ALA A 22 11.85 -10.95 5.73
CA ALA A 22 11.61 -12.33 5.28
C ALA A 22 12.69 -13.28 5.79
N LEU A 23 13.97 -12.90 5.67
CA LEU A 23 15.10 -13.68 6.19
C LEU A 23 15.04 -13.84 7.71
N GLN A 24 14.60 -12.81 8.44
CA GLN A 24 14.38 -12.90 9.88
C GLN A 24 13.32 -13.92 10.24
N VAL A 25 12.18 -13.95 9.52
CA VAL A 25 11.14 -14.97 9.73
C VAL A 25 11.69 -16.37 9.46
N VAL A 26 12.42 -16.56 8.34
CA VAL A 26 13.03 -17.85 8.00
C VAL A 26 14.02 -18.31 9.08
N ARG A 27 14.88 -17.41 9.57
CA ARG A 27 15.87 -17.69 10.64
C ARG A 27 15.16 -18.14 11.93
N LEU A 28 14.13 -17.40 12.35
CA LEU A 28 13.40 -17.70 13.58
C LEU A 28 12.58 -18.99 13.46
N ARG A 29 11.99 -19.29 12.31
CA ARG A 29 11.31 -20.57 12.05
C ARG A 29 12.26 -21.76 12.21
N ARG A 30 13.47 -21.65 11.64
CA ARG A 30 14.49 -22.69 11.77
C ARG A 30 14.94 -22.89 13.22
N SER A 31 15.20 -21.80 13.95
CA SER A 31 15.67 -21.88 15.34
C SER A 31 14.59 -22.36 16.32
N SER A 32 13.31 -22.12 16.02
CA SER A 32 12.17 -22.56 16.84
C SER A 32 11.59 -23.91 16.40
N ASN A 33 12.14 -24.53 15.36
CA ASN A 33 11.60 -25.75 14.73
C ASN A 33 10.09 -25.65 14.42
N ALA A 34 9.63 -24.46 14.00
CA ALA A 34 8.23 -24.15 13.72
C ALA A 34 8.03 -23.85 12.23
N PRO A 35 7.88 -24.88 11.36
CA PRO A 35 7.74 -24.67 9.92
C PRO A 35 6.47 -23.92 9.55
N PHE A 36 5.41 -24.08 10.34
CA PHE A 36 4.12 -23.40 10.21
C PHE A 36 3.78 -22.64 11.48
N SER A 37 2.90 -21.62 11.38
CA SER A 37 2.48 -20.82 12.53
C SER A 37 3.67 -20.16 13.25
N ASP A 38 3.52 -19.82 14.53
CA ASP A 38 4.57 -19.24 15.38
C ASP A 38 5.14 -20.23 16.41
N GLY A 39 4.57 -21.44 16.50
CA GLY A 39 4.99 -22.47 17.44
C GLY A 39 5.00 -22.03 18.90
N GLY A 40 4.22 -21.00 19.27
CA GLY A 40 4.22 -20.40 20.60
C GLY A 40 5.40 -19.46 20.88
N ASN A 41 6.29 -19.23 19.92
CA ASN A 41 7.44 -18.34 20.05
C ASN A 41 7.05 -16.87 19.79
N GLU A 42 7.10 -16.03 20.84
CA GLU A 42 6.73 -14.62 20.75
C GLU A 42 7.62 -13.81 19.78
N GLY A 43 8.92 -14.12 19.71
CA GLY A 43 9.84 -13.47 18.78
C GLY A 43 9.49 -13.79 17.32
N LEU A 44 9.14 -15.06 17.03
CA LEU A 44 8.68 -15.46 15.70
C LEU A 44 7.33 -14.83 15.36
N ARG A 45 6.40 -14.78 16.32
CA ARG A 45 5.12 -14.09 16.15
C ARG A 45 5.31 -12.62 15.80
N SER A 46 6.20 -11.93 16.50
CA SER A 46 6.55 -10.52 16.22
C SER A 46 7.15 -10.34 14.83
N ALA A 47 8.05 -11.23 14.41
CA ALA A 47 8.65 -11.19 13.07
C ALA A 47 7.61 -11.42 11.97
N ILE A 48 6.73 -12.42 12.12
CA ILE A 48 5.65 -12.70 11.18
C ILE A 48 4.72 -11.49 11.04
N ARG A 49 4.35 -10.84 12.16
CA ARG A 49 3.49 -9.65 12.14
C ARG A 49 4.18 -8.46 11.50
N ALA A 50 5.47 -8.24 11.76
CA ALA A 50 6.23 -7.16 11.12
C ALA A 50 6.32 -7.34 9.60
N HIS A 51 6.62 -8.57 9.15
CA HIS A 51 6.66 -8.93 7.74
C HIS A 51 5.28 -8.81 7.08
N GLY A 52 4.20 -9.33 7.71
CA GLY A 52 2.83 -9.24 7.21
C GLY A 52 2.36 -7.80 7.05
N ASN A 53 2.58 -6.96 8.06
CA ASN A 53 2.23 -5.54 7.99
C ASN A 53 2.95 -4.79 6.84
N PHE A 54 4.18 -5.17 6.54
CA PHE A 54 4.89 -4.63 5.37
C PHE A 54 4.16 -4.98 4.07
N MET A 55 3.80 -6.25 3.90
CA MET A 55 3.10 -6.76 2.70
C MET A 55 1.70 -6.17 2.53
N GLU A 56 1.00 -5.89 3.62
CA GLU A 56 -0.36 -5.36 3.60
C GLU A 56 -0.42 -3.92 3.06
N TYR A 57 0.57 -3.07 3.38
CA TYR A 57 0.48 -1.64 3.11
C TYR A 57 1.43 -1.12 2.03
N VAL A 58 2.66 -1.65 1.98
CA VAL A 58 3.69 -1.09 1.10
C VAL A 58 3.30 -1.19 -0.38
N PRO A 59 2.80 -2.31 -0.90
CA PRO A 59 2.49 -2.42 -2.32
C PRO A 59 1.43 -1.40 -2.78
N ILE A 60 0.35 -1.25 -2.02
CA ILE A 60 -0.74 -0.34 -2.41
C ILE A 60 -0.30 1.12 -2.33
N ILE A 61 0.42 1.52 -1.27
CA ILE A 61 0.90 2.90 -1.12
C ILE A 61 1.90 3.22 -2.22
N THR A 62 2.87 2.32 -2.48
CA THR A 62 3.88 2.53 -3.52
C THR A 62 3.25 2.64 -4.90
N LEU A 63 2.25 1.81 -5.22
CA LEU A 63 1.51 1.87 -6.47
C LEU A 63 0.80 3.23 -6.62
N MET A 64 0.09 3.67 -5.59
CA MET A 64 -0.59 4.97 -5.62
C MET A 64 0.40 6.14 -5.78
N VAL A 65 1.55 6.11 -5.09
CA VAL A 65 2.58 7.15 -5.23
C VAL A 65 3.20 7.13 -6.62
N ALA A 66 3.41 5.94 -7.22
CA ALA A 66 3.87 5.82 -8.60
C ALA A 66 2.89 6.48 -9.59
N PHE A 67 1.58 6.26 -9.43
CA PHE A 67 0.57 6.94 -10.24
C PHE A 67 0.60 8.46 -10.05
N LEU A 68 0.80 8.96 -8.83
CA LEU A 68 0.95 10.40 -8.59
C LEU A 68 2.20 10.97 -9.28
N GLU A 69 3.33 10.26 -9.24
CA GLU A 69 4.56 10.66 -9.93
C GLU A 69 4.35 10.70 -11.44
N MET A 70 3.75 9.65 -12.02
CA MET A 70 3.42 9.58 -13.44
C MET A 70 2.44 10.67 -13.88
N SER A 71 1.56 11.11 -12.98
CA SER A 71 0.59 12.21 -13.20
C SER A 71 1.19 13.60 -12.97
N GLY A 72 2.52 13.73 -12.84
CA GLY A 72 3.22 15.00 -12.72
C GLY A 72 3.14 15.64 -11.33
N ALA A 73 3.00 14.85 -10.26
CA ALA A 73 3.14 15.37 -8.91
C ALA A 73 4.57 15.89 -8.69
N SER A 74 4.71 16.95 -7.87
CA SER A 74 6.03 17.55 -7.62
C SER A 74 7.01 16.54 -7.00
N PRO A 75 8.29 16.52 -7.42
CA PRO A 75 9.30 15.61 -6.88
C PRO A 75 9.41 15.65 -5.36
N LEU A 76 9.33 16.84 -4.77
CA LEU A 76 9.36 17.01 -3.32
C LEU A 76 8.23 16.23 -2.62
N ARG A 77 7.01 16.27 -3.17
CA ARG A 77 5.87 15.51 -2.63
C ARG A 77 6.13 14.02 -2.66
N ILE A 78 6.66 13.50 -3.78
CA ILE A 78 6.99 12.07 -3.92
C ILE A 78 8.06 11.67 -2.90
N HIS A 79 9.14 12.47 -2.75
CA HIS A 79 10.18 12.22 -1.75
C HIS A 79 9.61 12.20 -0.32
N LEU A 80 8.72 13.13 0.03
CA LEU A 80 8.09 13.18 1.36
C LEU A 80 7.21 11.94 1.62
N LEU A 81 6.37 11.55 0.66
CA LEU A 81 5.49 10.38 0.79
C LEU A 81 6.31 9.09 0.93
N MET A 82 7.27 8.87 0.03
CA MET A 82 8.08 7.66 0.03
C MET A 82 9.07 7.61 1.20
N GLY A 83 9.66 8.75 1.56
CA GLY A 83 10.54 8.85 2.73
C GLY A 83 9.80 8.55 4.04
N ALA A 84 8.59 9.09 4.19
CA ALA A 84 7.73 8.79 5.33
C ALA A 84 7.31 7.30 5.35
N LEU A 85 7.05 6.69 4.20
CA LEU A 85 6.78 5.26 4.10
C LEU A 85 8.00 4.43 4.56
N VAL A 86 9.19 4.71 4.06
CA VAL A 86 10.43 4.03 4.49
C VAL A 86 10.64 4.18 5.99
N LEU A 87 10.50 5.40 6.53
CA LEU A 87 10.62 5.65 7.97
C LEU A 87 9.63 4.80 8.77
N SER A 88 8.37 4.75 8.35
CA SER A 88 7.35 3.93 9.02
C SER A 88 7.71 2.44 9.00
N ARG A 89 8.31 1.94 7.91
CA ARG A 89 8.73 0.53 7.78
C ARG A 89 9.97 0.18 8.58
N LEU A 90 10.85 1.14 8.85
CA LEU A 90 11.99 0.95 9.75
C LEU A 90 11.57 0.97 11.23
N LEU A 91 10.63 1.84 11.59
CA LEU A 91 10.15 1.96 12.97
C LEU A 91 9.25 0.80 13.39
N HIS A 92 8.36 0.32 12.51
CA HIS A 92 7.35 -0.69 12.85
C HIS A 92 7.95 -1.98 13.44
N PRO A 93 8.97 -2.63 12.86
CA PRO A 93 9.58 -3.82 13.43
C PRO A 93 10.16 -3.57 14.82
N LEU A 94 10.77 -2.41 15.07
CA LEU A 94 11.32 -2.05 16.38
C LEU A 94 10.24 -1.99 17.46
N GLY A 95 9.04 -1.55 17.09
CA GLY A 95 7.88 -1.53 17.97
C GLY A 95 7.29 -2.91 18.25
N MET A 96 7.44 -3.87 17.34
CA MET A 96 6.95 -5.24 17.51
C MET A 96 7.68 -6.02 18.61
N TYR A 97 8.95 -5.64 18.90
CA TYR A 97 9.77 -6.24 19.97
C TYR A 97 9.82 -5.37 21.23
N ALA A 98 9.08 -4.27 21.27
CA ALA A 98 9.04 -3.40 22.45
C ALA A 98 8.01 -3.90 23.47
N THR A 99 8.30 -3.67 24.76
CA THR A 99 7.37 -3.98 25.85
C THR A 99 6.07 -3.19 25.70
N PRO A 100 4.90 -3.84 25.72
CA PRO A 100 3.60 -3.16 25.66
C PRO A 100 3.50 -2.04 26.72
N GLY A 101 2.97 -0.87 26.31
CA GLY A 101 2.87 0.31 27.20
C GLY A 101 4.14 1.15 27.32
N SER A 102 5.29 0.71 26.79
CA SER A 102 6.50 1.53 26.78
C SER A 102 6.42 2.66 25.74
N LEU A 103 7.16 3.75 25.98
CA LEU A 103 7.27 4.86 25.02
C LEU A 103 7.76 4.37 23.64
N LYS A 104 8.71 3.41 23.62
CA LYS A 104 9.19 2.76 22.40
C LYS A 104 8.05 2.05 21.66
N PHE A 105 7.20 1.32 22.37
CA PHE A 105 6.04 0.66 21.79
C PHE A 105 5.06 1.68 21.18
N LEU A 106 4.78 2.77 21.90
CA LEU A 106 3.84 3.79 21.46
C LEU A 106 4.36 4.50 20.21
N ILE A 107 5.61 4.94 20.19
CA ILE A 107 6.21 5.67 19.07
C ILE A 107 6.47 4.74 17.88
N CYS A 108 7.17 3.63 18.10
CA CYS A 108 7.61 2.78 16.98
C CYS A 108 6.47 1.96 16.38
N ARG A 109 5.55 1.43 17.18
CA ARG A 109 4.41 0.66 16.67
C ARG A 109 3.22 1.57 16.39
N GLY A 110 2.75 2.33 17.38
CA GLY A 110 1.60 3.22 17.25
C GLY A 110 1.86 4.30 16.19
N GLY A 111 2.94 5.07 16.35
CA GLY A 111 3.31 6.14 15.43
C GLY A 111 3.51 5.66 13.98
N SER A 112 4.17 4.51 13.78
CA SER A 112 4.34 3.95 12.44
C SER A 112 3.03 3.53 11.78
N ILE A 113 2.06 3.00 12.55
CA ILE A 113 0.73 2.64 12.04
C ILE A 113 -0.03 3.91 11.65
N PHE A 114 -0.08 4.92 12.53
CA PHE A 114 -0.73 6.19 12.22
C PHE A 114 -0.13 6.86 10.98
N LEU A 115 1.20 6.88 10.88
CA LEU A 115 1.89 7.42 9.70
C LEU A 115 1.50 6.65 8.43
N THR A 116 1.45 5.32 8.49
CA THR A 116 1.09 4.47 7.34
C THR A 116 -0.36 4.70 6.89
N ILE A 117 -1.30 4.74 7.83
CA ILE A 117 -2.72 5.00 7.52
C ILE A 117 -2.88 6.43 6.98
N GLY A 118 -2.19 7.40 7.58
CA GLY A 118 -2.18 8.77 7.08
C GLY A 118 -1.66 8.89 5.65
N LEU A 119 -0.58 8.17 5.31
CA LEU A 119 -0.06 8.08 3.94
C LEU A 119 -1.08 7.44 2.99
N LEU A 120 -1.70 6.34 3.39
CA LEU A 120 -2.71 5.65 2.59
C LEU A 120 -3.87 6.58 2.26
N ILE A 121 -4.46 7.22 3.27
CA ILE A 121 -5.60 8.11 3.12
C ILE A 121 -5.21 9.36 2.31
N SER A 122 -4.10 10.03 2.66
CA SER A 122 -3.68 11.26 1.98
C SER A 122 -3.36 11.03 0.50
N THR A 123 -2.74 9.90 0.18
CA THR A 123 -2.41 9.53 -1.20
C THR A 123 -3.69 9.21 -1.99
N ALA A 124 -4.62 8.44 -1.40
CA ALA A 124 -5.90 8.13 -2.02
C ALA A 124 -6.72 9.40 -2.29
N LEU A 125 -6.88 10.28 -1.30
CA LEU A 125 -7.59 11.54 -1.46
C LEU A 125 -6.94 12.45 -2.52
N THR A 126 -5.60 12.46 -2.59
CA THR A 126 -4.88 13.24 -3.62
C THR A 126 -5.17 12.69 -5.02
N ILE A 127 -5.22 11.38 -5.20
CA ILE A 127 -5.58 10.78 -6.49
C ILE A 127 -7.03 11.13 -6.85
N LEU A 128 -7.96 10.89 -5.92
CA LEU A 128 -9.38 11.18 -6.13
C LEU A 128 -9.64 12.65 -6.49
N SER A 129 -8.92 13.59 -5.86
CA SER A 129 -9.06 15.03 -6.16
C SER A 129 -8.54 15.43 -7.55
N ARG A 130 -7.75 14.57 -8.20
CA ARG A 130 -7.20 14.82 -9.55
C ARG A 130 -7.97 14.15 -10.68
N LEU A 131 -8.94 13.29 -10.35
CA LEU A 131 -9.78 12.65 -11.36
C LEU A 131 -10.70 13.68 -12.02
N PRO A 132 -10.84 13.66 -13.35
CA PRO A 132 -11.77 14.52 -14.08
C PRO A 132 -13.19 13.96 -13.96
N TRP A 133 -13.80 14.08 -12.79
CA TRP A 133 -15.10 13.48 -12.46
C TRP A 133 -16.20 13.82 -13.45
N ALA A 134 -16.19 15.04 -14.03
CA ALA A 134 -17.14 15.44 -15.06
C ALA A 134 -17.02 14.54 -16.31
N ALA A 135 -15.79 14.38 -16.82
CA ALA A 135 -15.55 13.53 -17.98
C ALA A 135 -15.88 12.05 -17.71
N VAL A 136 -15.62 11.56 -16.50
CA VAL A 136 -16.01 10.20 -16.10
C VAL A 136 -17.53 10.04 -16.04
N ALA A 137 -18.24 11.04 -15.54
CA ALA A 137 -19.70 11.02 -15.50
C ALA A 137 -20.32 11.05 -16.91
N ASP A 138 -19.77 11.89 -17.80
CA ASP A 138 -20.21 11.99 -19.20
C ASP A 138 -19.99 10.64 -19.92
N GLU A 139 -18.82 10.02 -19.78
CA GLU A 139 -18.52 8.72 -20.39
C GLU A 139 -19.45 7.60 -19.90
N ILE A 140 -19.76 7.57 -18.58
CA ILE A 140 -20.73 6.60 -18.04
C ILE A 140 -22.14 6.84 -18.60
N SER A 141 -22.55 8.10 -18.73
CA SER A 141 -23.83 8.47 -19.31
C SER A 141 -23.97 8.02 -20.76
N ASP A 142 -22.94 8.29 -21.58
CA ASP A 142 -22.93 7.91 -23.00
C ASP A 142 -22.97 6.38 -23.18
N GLN A 143 -22.22 5.63 -22.36
CA GLN A 143 -22.27 4.17 -22.38
C GLN A 143 -23.63 3.62 -21.98
N ALA A 144 -24.30 4.23 -20.99
CA ALA A 144 -25.63 3.84 -20.57
C ALA A 144 -26.67 4.08 -21.68
N ILE A 145 -26.58 5.22 -22.35
CA ILE A 145 -27.46 5.56 -23.47
C ILE A 145 -27.26 4.56 -24.62
N ALA A 146 -26.03 4.31 -25.03
CA ALA A 146 -25.72 3.35 -26.09
C ALA A 146 -26.23 1.93 -25.77
N THR A 147 -26.14 1.54 -24.50
CA THR A 147 -26.64 0.23 -24.03
C THR A 147 -28.16 0.16 -24.16
N ILE A 148 -28.88 1.22 -23.78
CA ILE A 148 -30.34 1.30 -23.88
C ILE A 148 -30.77 1.25 -25.35
N GLU A 149 -30.12 2.01 -26.22
CA GLU A 149 -30.40 1.99 -27.66
C GLU A 149 -30.18 0.60 -28.26
N PHE A 150 -29.11 -0.08 -27.91
CA PHE A 150 -28.83 -1.44 -28.33
C PHE A 150 -29.93 -2.43 -27.89
N LEU A 151 -30.38 -2.33 -26.63
CA LEU A 151 -31.46 -3.19 -26.12
C LEU A 151 -32.79 -2.90 -26.82
N GLN A 152 -33.08 -1.65 -27.15
CA GLN A 152 -34.28 -1.28 -27.94
C GLN A 152 -34.24 -1.90 -29.33
N VAL A 153 -33.12 -1.85 -30.03
CA VAL A 153 -32.94 -2.48 -31.34
C VAL A 153 -33.17 -4.00 -31.25
N ILE A 154 -32.61 -4.67 -30.24
CA ILE A 154 -32.85 -6.10 -30.02
C ILE A 154 -34.32 -6.39 -29.78
N HIS A 155 -35.01 -5.58 -28.96
CA HIS A 155 -36.42 -5.75 -28.68
C HIS A 155 -37.25 -5.65 -29.95
N VAL A 156 -36.99 -4.67 -30.81
CA VAL A 156 -37.68 -4.51 -32.09
C VAL A 156 -37.45 -5.73 -33.00
N ILE A 157 -36.22 -6.25 -33.06
CA ILE A 157 -35.91 -7.42 -33.90
C ILE A 157 -36.65 -8.68 -33.39
N LEU A 158 -36.77 -8.85 -32.06
CA LEU A 158 -37.44 -10.02 -31.48
C LEU A 158 -38.98 -9.96 -31.52
N THR A 159 -39.54 -8.79 -31.83
CA THR A 159 -41.00 -8.59 -31.92
C THR A 159 -41.54 -8.56 -33.36
N LEU A 160 -40.65 -8.65 -34.36
CA LEU A 160 -40.97 -8.83 -35.79
C LEU A 160 -40.98 -10.32 -36.15
#